data_d685d658ea65df22f10588d8b3ab6865
#
_entry.id   d685d658ea65df22f10588d8b3ab6865
#
_cell.length_a   1.000
_cell.length_b   1.000
_cell.length_c   1.000
_cell.angle_alpha   90.00
_cell.angle_beta   90.00
_cell.angle_gamma   90.00
#
_symmetry.space_group_name_H-M   'P 1'
#
loop_
_entity.id
_entity.type
_entity.pdbx_description
1 polymer ?
#
loop_
_entity_poly.entity_id
_entity_poly.type
_entity_poly.pdbx_seq_one_letter_code
_entity_poly.pdbx_strand_id
1 'polypeptide(L)'
;MITKRSAETRGQVKEDWITSFRTFSFPGYFDPRYMNYSDLVAINDDRCEPNSHVVWHKHLNMEIFGYIVKGHCLHIDSFNNNYNLPAGTVQRMSFGSGIHHIEGNDTDTTNRYLQIWIKPSVENTEPEYSNYYFSREDKLNKFCNITEKLPVKQDAKLFAGIFTEKYVYDLNIKRNYYLYVVDGSVIINNMICEEGDGISIKDELQLVIDSKECEIILFELR
;
A
#
# COMPACT_ATOMS: atom_id res chain seq x y z
N MET A 1 1.47 -22.24 -2.48
CA MET A 1 2.19 -21.77 -3.71
C MET A 1 2.60 -20.32 -3.51
N ILE A 2 3.90 -20.01 -3.66
CA ILE A 2 4.46 -18.68 -3.49
C ILE A 2 5.08 -18.24 -4.80
N THR A 3 4.73 -17.03 -5.30
CA THR A 3 5.26 -16.49 -6.55
C THR A 3 5.73 -15.06 -6.33
N LYS A 4 7.00 -14.78 -6.69
CA LYS A 4 7.59 -13.45 -6.60
C LYS A 4 7.42 -12.68 -7.90
N ARG A 5 7.09 -11.41 -7.78
CA ARG A 5 7.25 -10.39 -8.80
C ARG A 5 8.38 -9.46 -8.37
N SER A 6 9.49 -9.53 -9.09
CA SER A 6 10.66 -8.69 -8.81
C SER A 6 10.38 -7.21 -9.04
N ALA A 7 10.92 -6.37 -8.18
CA ALA A 7 10.80 -4.92 -8.22
C ALA A 7 11.20 -4.32 -9.58
N GLU A 8 12.25 -4.84 -10.20
CA GLU A 8 12.76 -4.43 -11.52
C GLU A 8 11.78 -4.68 -12.67
N THR A 9 10.77 -5.57 -12.47
CA THR A 9 9.74 -5.87 -13.48
C THR A 9 8.50 -5.00 -13.36
N ARG A 10 8.46 -4.11 -12.38
CA ARG A 10 7.34 -3.17 -12.21
C ARG A 10 7.32 -2.14 -13.35
N GLY A 11 6.12 -1.61 -13.64
CA GLY A 11 6.00 -0.44 -14.49
C GLY A 11 6.66 0.77 -13.83
N GLN A 12 7.28 1.64 -14.62
CA GLN A 12 7.78 2.92 -14.16
C GLN A 12 7.14 4.04 -14.96
N VAL A 13 6.57 5.01 -14.26
CA VAL A 13 6.10 6.27 -14.84
C VAL A 13 6.88 7.39 -14.18
N LYS A 14 7.44 8.28 -15.00
CA LYS A 14 8.19 9.45 -14.55
C LYS A 14 7.65 10.69 -15.21
N GLU A 15 7.19 11.61 -14.39
CA GLU A 15 6.74 12.94 -14.75
C GLU A 15 7.53 13.97 -13.93
N ASP A 16 7.40 15.25 -14.25
CA ASP A 16 8.17 16.31 -13.58
C ASP A 16 7.93 16.38 -12.06
N TRP A 17 6.75 15.95 -11.63
CA TRP A 17 6.31 16.04 -10.23
C TRP A 17 6.35 14.71 -9.46
N ILE A 18 6.46 13.56 -10.17
CA ILE A 18 6.38 12.23 -9.56
C ILE A 18 7.20 11.18 -10.32
N THR A 19 7.82 10.28 -9.56
CA THR A 19 8.29 9.00 -10.06
C THR A 19 7.48 7.90 -9.38
N SER A 20 6.77 7.07 -10.17
CA SER A 20 5.85 6.03 -9.70
C SER A 20 6.29 4.65 -10.19
N PHE A 21 6.45 3.67 -9.29
CA PHE A 21 6.71 2.27 -9.61
C PHE A 21 5.45 1.45 -9.39
N ARG A 22 4.92 0.84 -10.45
CA ARG A 22 3.59 0.22 -10.48
C ARG A 22 3.66 -1.29 -10.45
N THR A 23 3.15 -1.88 -9.39
CA THR A 23 3.12 -3.34 -9.22
C THR A 23 2.06 -3.98 -10.13
N PHE A 24 0.93 -3.34 -10.34
CA PHE A 24 -0.13 -3.78 -11.26
C PHE A 24 -0.34 -2.78 -12.38
N SER A 25 -1.08 -3.18 -13.42
CA SER A 25 -1.48 -2.29 -14.51
C SER A 25 -2.28 -1.11 -13.96
N PHE A 26 -1.88 0.10 -14.37
CA PHE A 26 -2.44 1.35 -13.89
C PHE A 26 -2.23 2.42 -14.99
N PRO A 27 -2.98 3.54 -15.04
CA PRO A 27 -2.77 4.56 -16.08
C PRO A 27 -1.31 4.90 -16.30
N GLY A 28 -0.82 4.76 -17.57
CA GLY A 28 0.60 4.93 -17.95
C GLY A 28 1.45 3.66 -17.94
N TYR A 29 0.91 2.52 -17.44
CA TYR A 29 1.56 1.22 -17.50
C TYR A 29 0.54 0.11 -17.70
N PHE A 30 0.75 -0.77 -18.67
CA PHE A 30 -0.13 -1.91 -18.94
C PHE A 30 0.67 -3.19 -19.17
N ASP A 31 0.38 -4.20 -18.35
CA ASP A 31 0.87 -5.58 -18.52
C ASP A 31 -0.28 -6.54 -18.18
N PRO A 32 -0.81 -7.30 -19.17
CA PRO A 32 -1.95 -8.18 -18.97
C PRO A 32 -1.70 -9.32 -17.97
N ARG A 33 -0.45 -9.63 -17.65
CA ARG A 33 -0.07 -10.62 -16.63
C ARG A 33 -0.27 -10.09 -15.20
N TYR A 34 -0.34 -8.76 -15.04
CA TYR A 34 -0.38 -8.07 -13.76
C TYR A 34 -1.48 -7.02 -13.73
N MET A 35 -2.74 -7.47 -13.85
CA MET A 35 -3.89 -6.57 -13.79
C MET A 35 -4.31 -6.25 -12.35
N ASN A 36 -4.30 -7.25 -11.49
CA ASN A 36 -4.68 -7.19 -10.08
C ASN A 36 -4.34 -8.51 -9.39
N TYR A 37 -4.53 -8.57 -8.08
CA TYR A 37 -4.50 -9.82 -7.33
C TYR A 37 -5.69 -9.86 -6.37
N SER A 38 -6.71 -10.74 -6.66
CA SER A 38 -8.01 -10.68 -6.00
C SER A 38 -8.60 -9.26 -6.09
N ASP A 39 -9.02 -8.65 -5.01
CA ASP A 39 -9.54 -7.27 -4.96
C ASP A 39 -8.45 -6.19 -4.83
N LEU A 40 -7.18 -6.57 -4.71
CA LEU A 40 -6.05 -5.64 -4.71
C LEU A 40 -5.74 -5.20 -6.15
N VAL A 41 -6.03 -3.94 -6.47
CA VAL A 41 -5.98 -3.39 -7.83
C VAL A 41 -4.68 -2.65 -8.10
N ALA A 42 -4.13 -1.94 -7.11
CA ALA A 42 -2.89 -1.20 -7.28
C ALA A 42 -2.03 -1.23 -6.02
N ILE A 43 -0.73 -1.28 -6.24
CA ILE A 43 0.32 -0.83 -5.31
C ILE A 43 1.26 0.01 -6.16
N ASN A 44 1.17 1.33 -6.01
CA ASN A 44 2.08 2.28 -6.62
C ASN A 44 3.03 2.79 -5.54
N ASP A 45 4.33 2.66 -5.76
CA ASP A 45 5.38 3.19 -4.89
C ASP A 45 5.80 4.55 -5.47
N ASP A 46 5.24 5.59 -4.91
CA ASP A 46 5.26 6.95 -5.42
C ASP A 46 6.28 7.81 -4.67
N ARG A 47 7.04 8.58 -5.43
CA ARG A 47 7.97 9.59 -4.94
C ARG A 47 7.59 10.92 -5.57
N CYS A 48 7.04 11.84 -4.78
CA CYS A 48 6.71 13.19 -5.25
C CYS A 48 7.86 14.14 -5.00
N GLU A 49 8.18 14.93 -6.03
CA GLU A 49 9.18 15.97 -5.94
C GLU A 49 8.75 17.09 -4.96
N PRO A 50 9.69 17.88 -4.43
CA PRO A 50 9.38 18.99 -3.54
C PRO A 50 8.36 19.97 -4.15
N ASN A 51 7.45 20.47 -3.32
CA ASN A 51 6.46 21.49 -3.67
C ASN A 51 5.65 21.13 -4.94
N SER A 52 5.25 19.85 -5.04
CA SER A 52 4.52 19.33 -6.20
C SER A 52 3.31 18.50 -5.79
N HIS A 53 2.28 18.52 -6.62
CA HIS A 53 1.05 17.77 -6.36
C HIS A 53 0.32 17.44 -7.67
N VAL A 54 -0.48 16.38 -7.63
CA VAL A 54 -1.44 16.11 -8.71
C VAL A 54 -2.52 17.19 -8.74
N VAL A 55 -3.07 17.48 -9.92
CA VAL A 55 -4.22 18.39 -10.06
C VAL A 55 -5.49 17.79 -9.44
N TRP A 56 -6.49 18.63 -9.15
CA TRP A 56 -7.80 18.17 -8.71
C TRP A 56 -8.36 17.08 -9.64
N HIS A 57 -8.65 15.93 -9.08
CA HIS A 57 -9.24 14.81 -9.81
C HIS A 57 -10.25 14.07 -8.93
N LYS A 58 -11.12 13.30 -9.58
CA LYS A 58 -12.21 12.56 -8.92
C LYS A 58 -11.95 11.07 -8.96
N HIS A 59 -12.21 10.40 -7.84
CA HIS A 59 -12.35 8.95 -7.77
C HIS A 59 -13.78 8.56 -7.40
N LEU A 60 -14.16 7.35 -7.80
CA LEU A 60 -15.45 6.70 -7.55
C LEU A 60 -15.21 5.24 -7.18
N ASN A 61 -16.00 4.71 -6.25
CA ASN A 61 -16.10 3.27 -6.00
C ASN A 61 -14.75 2.58 -5.84
N MET A 62 -13.87 3.17 -5.00
CA MET A 62 -12.56 2.63 -4.69
C MET A 62 -12.23 2.87 -3.21
N GLU A 63 -11.60 1.90 -2.58
CA GLU A 63 -10.94 2.04 -1.29
C GLU A 63 -9.46 2.29 -1.54
N ILE A 64 -8.95 3.45 -1.13
CA ILE A 64 -7.56 3.83 -1.35
C ILE A 64 -6.87 4.06 0.00
N PHE A 65 -5.72 3.42 0.19
CA PHE A 65 -4.83 3.69 1.31
C PHE A 65 -3.58 4.40 0.80
N GLY A 66 -3.19 5.47 1.48
CA GLY A 66 -1.88 6.10 1.36
C GLY A 66 -1.02 5.70 2.55
N TYR A 67 0.00 4.87 2.35
CA TYR A 67 0.96 4.47 3.39
C TYR A 67 2.22 5.32 3.25
N ILE A 68 2.40 6.28 4.18
CA ILE A 68 3.50 7.26 4.09
C ILE A 68 4.79 6.64 4.64
N VAL A 69 5.75 6.39 3.75
CA VAL A 69 7.03 5.72 4.08
C VAL A 69 8.08 6.73 4.51
N LYS A 70 8.16 7.89 3.82
CA LYS A 70 9.18 8.91 4.09
C LYS A 70 8.66 10.31 3.80
N GLY A 71 9.07 11.27 4.62
CA GLY A 71 8.68 12.67 4.47
C GLY A 71 7.24 12.90 4.89
N HIS A 72 6.54 13.74 4.15
CA HIS A 72 5.13 14.08 4.39
C HIS A 72 4.32 13.91 3.11
N CYS A 73 3.05 13.62 3.24
CA CYS A 73 2.09 13.57 2.13
C CYS A 73 0.98 14.59 2.38
N LEU A 74 0.83 15.53 1.44
CA LEU A 74 -0.29 16.47 1.42
C LEU A 74 -1.54 15.75 0.94
N HIS A 75 -2.67 15.97 1.63
CA HIS A 75 -4.00 15.58 1.21
C HIS A 75 -4.98 16.74 1.38
N ILE A 76 -5.69 17.10 0.32
CA ILE A 76 -6.79 18.08 0.33
C ILE A 76 -7.95 17.48 -0.44
N ASP A 77 -9.18 17.57 0.10
CA ASP A 77 -10.36 17.03 -0.56
C ASP A 77 -11.59 17.96 -0.56
N SER A 78 -12.60 17.57 -1.30
CA SER A 78 -13.86 18.32 -1.44
C SER A 78 -14.77 18.31 -0.22
N PHE A 79 -14.41 17.60 0.85
CA PHE A 79 -15.07 17.60 2.16
C PHE A 79 -14.35 18.50 3.18
N ASN A 80 -13.43 19.36 2.72
CA ASN A 80 -12.60 20.27 3.52
C ASN A 80 -11.58 19.55 4.42
N ASN A 81 -11.23 18.31 4.14
CA ASN A 81 -10.06 17.71 4.74
C ASN A 81 -8.80 18.38 4.16
N ASN A 82 -7.86 18.74 5.03
CA ASN A 82 -6.57 19.33 4.65
C ASN A 82 -5.53 18.88 5.66
N TYR A 83 -4.66 17.98 5.24
CA TYR A 83 -3.67 17.34 6.10
C TYR A 83 -2.30 17.31 5.43
N ASN A 84 -1.26 17.50 6.24
CA ASN A 84 0.13 17.19 5.89
C ASN A 84 0.60 16.03 6.77
N LEU A 85 0.55 14.81 6.24
CA LEU A 85 0.67 13.56 6.96
C LEU A 85 2.13 13.10 7.01
N PRO A 86 2.75 12.94 8.21
CA PRO A 86 4.12 12.49 8.32
C PRO A 86 4.28 10.99 8.04
N ALA A 87 5.53 10.56 7.77
CA ALA A 87 5.90 9.15 7.70
C ALA A 87 5.42 8.36 8.93
N GLY A 88 4.97 7.12 8.71
CA GLY A 88 4.30 6.28 9.72
C GLY A 88 2.78 6.47 9.77
N THR A 89 2.23 7.50 9.13
CA THR A 89 0.78 7.65 8.98
C THR A 89 0.27 6.79 7.82
N VAL A 90 -0.92 6.25 8.01
CA VAL A 90 -1.72 5.66 6.93
C VAL A 90 -3.01 6.48 6.82
N GLN A 91 -3.32 6.96 5.62
CA GLN A 91 -4.63 7.51 5.31
C GLN A 91 -5.50 6.48 4.60
N ARG A 92 -6.79 6.55 4.80
CA ARG A 92 -7.81 5.76 4.09
C ARG A 92 -8.85 6.68 3.49
N MET A 93 -9.10 6.50 2.22
CA MET A 93 -10.12 7.19 1.44
C MET A 93 -11.09 6.17 0.88
N SER A 94 -12.34 6.18 1.35
CA SER A 94 -13.45 5.41 0.77
C SER A 94 -14.20 6.34 -0.17
N PHE A 95 -13.99 6.19 -1.47
CA PHE A 95 -14.49 7.17 -2.44
C PHE A 95 -15.99 7.05 -2.73
N GLY A 96 -16.58 5.87 -2.56
CA GLY A 96 -18.04 5.67 -2.70
C GLY A 96 -18.65 6.39 -3.90
N SER A 97 -19.63 7.29 -3.67
CA SER A 97 -20.29 8.08 -4.71
C SER A 97 -19.42 9.21 -5.28
N GLY A 98 -18.25 9.46 -4.71
CA GLY A 98 -17.19 10.29 -5.29
C GLY A 98 -16.66 11.40 -4.40
N ILE A 99 -15.33 11.54 -4.44
CA ILE A 99 -14.58 12.63 -3.82
C ILE A 99 -13.64 13.22 -4.89
N HIS A 100 -13.49 14.55 -4.87
CA HIS A 100 -12.39 15.22 -5.57
C HIS A 100 -11.29 15.48 -4.56
N HIS A 101 -10.05 15.22 -4.93
CA HIS A 101 -8.90 15.46 -4.05
C HIS A 101 -7.63 15.86 -4.79
N ILE A 102 -6.66 16.29 -3.99
CA ILE A 102 -5.25 16.52 -4.34
C ILE A 102 -4.41 15.68 -3.39
N GLU A 103 -3.38 15.03 -3.90
CA GLU A 103 -2.30 14.43 -3.13
C GLU A 103 -0.96 14.94 -3.66
N GLY A 104 0.05 15.01 -2.80
CA GLY A 104 1.37 15.48 -3.22
C GLY A 104 2.33 15.73 -2.08
N ASN A 105 3.17 16.73 -2.26
CA ASN A 105 4.25 17.08 -1.36
C ASN A 105 4.42 18.60 -1.31
N ASP A 106 4.13 19.21 -0.18
CA ASP A 106 4.28 20.64 0.10
C ASP A 106 5.55 20.97 0.91
N THR A 107 6.50 20.02 0.96
CA THR A 107 7.77 20.17 1.64
C THR A 107 8.92 20.40 0.64
N ASP A 108 10.10 20.72 1.13
CA ASP A 108 11.31 20.98 0.33
C ASP A 108 12.16 19.72 0.05
N THR A 109 11.68 18.54 0.48
CA THR A 109 12.35 17.25 0.26
C THR A 109 11.41 16.26 -0.40
N THR A 110 11.92 15.40 -1.30
CA THR A 110 11.15 14.33 -1.92
C THR A 110 10.54 13.41 -0.86
N ASN A 111 9.24 13.15 -0.96
CA ASN A 111 8.56 12.18 -0.11
C ASN A 111 8.54 10.77 -0.76
N ARG A 112 8.05 9.78 -0.02
CA ARG A 112 7.73 8.45 -0.54
C ARG A 112 6.48 7.93 0.16
N TYR A 113 5.50 7.48 -0.60
CA TYR A 113 4.32 6.79 -0.08
C TYR A 113 3.85 5.71 -1.04
N LEU A 114 3.15 4.71 -0.49
CA LEU A 114 2.50 3.70 -1.29
C LEU A 114 1.04 4.08 -1.47
N GLN A 115 0.58 4.16 -2.71
CA GLN A 115 -0.82 4.29 -3.05
C GLN A 115 -1.38 2.89 -3.32
N ILE A 116 -2.28 2.43 -2.46
CA ILE A 116 -2.82 1.07 -2.45
C ILE A 116 -4.32 1.15 -2.75
N TRP A 117 -4.78 0.44 -3.79
CA TRP A 117 -6.17 0.43 -4.21
C TRP A 117 -6.80 -0.94 -4.01
N ILE A 118 -7.94 -0.98 -3.30
CA ILE A 118 -8.73 -2.18 -3.08
C ILE A 118 -10.14 -1.93 -3.63
N LYS A 119 -10.63 -2.85 -4.46
CA LYS A 119 -11.99 -2.78 -4.99
C LYS A 119 -12.99 -3.00 -3.85
N PRO A 120 -13.96 -2.10 -3.62
CA PRO A 120 -14.96 -2.28 -2.58
C PRO A 120 -15.96 -3.38 -2.94
N SER A 121 -16.59 -3.97 -1.92
CA SER A 121 -17.68 -4.95 -2.10
C SER A 121 -19.03 -4.29 -2.37
N VAL A 122 -19.19 -3.01 -2.03
CA VAL A 122 -20.40 -2.22 -2.22
C VAL A 122 -20.05 -0.90 -2.87
N GLU A 123 -20.75 -0.55 -3.94
CA GLU A 123 -20.57 0.70 -4.68
C GLU A 123 -21.53 1.80 -4.20
N ASN A 124 -21.22 3.04 -4.56
CA ASN A 124 -22.01 4.24 -4.29
C ASN A 124 -22.34 4.48 -2.81
N THR A 125 -21.48 4.02 -1.93
CA THR A 125 -21.58 4.32 -0.49
C THR A 125 -21.27 5.79 -0.23
N GLU A 126 -21.61 6.29 0.96
CA GLU A 126 -21.17 7.60 1.39
C GLU A 126 -19.66 7.66 1.46
N PRO A 127 -19.02 8.71 0.90
CA PRO A 127 -17.58 8.88 0.96
C PRO A 127 -17.08 9.10 2.39
N GLU A 128 -15.91 8.56 2.70
CA GLU A 128 -15.28 8.68 4.01
C GLU A 128 -13.78 8.95 3.88
N TYR A 129 -13.24 9.75 4.80
CA TYR A 129 -11.82 9.97 4.98
C TYR A 129 -11.42 9.69 6.43
N SER A 130 -10.29 9.04 6.62
CA SER A 130 -9.69 8.83 7.93
C SER A 130 -8.17 8.63 7.81
N ASN A 131 -7.43 8.96 8.85
CA ASN A 131 -6.01 8.66 8.95
C ASN A 131 -5.65 8.24 10.36
N TYR A 132 -4.54 7.51 10.50
CA TYR A 132 -4.03 7.06 11.78
C TYR A 132 -2.51 6.93 11.70
N TYR A 133 -1.81 7.38 12.75
CA TYR A 133 -0.37 7.22 12.88
C TYR A 133 -0.06 5.89 13.57
N PHE A 134 0.71 5.05 12.89
CA PHE A 134 1.23 3.79 13.41
C PHE A 134 2.71 3.94 13.72
N SER A 135 3.05 3.91 15.00
CA SER A 135 4.43 4.02 15.43
C SER A 135 5.27 2.81 15.00
N ARG A 136 6.60 2.95 15.10
CA ARG A 136 7.49 1.81 14.87
C ARG A 136 7.18 0.64 15.82
N GLU A 137 6.91 0.96 17.10
CA GLU A 137 6.61 -0.01 18.15
C GLU A 137 5.32 -0.78 17.90
N ASP A 138 4.34 -0.18 17.25
CA ASP A 138 3.11 -0.86 16.85
C ASP A 138 3.39 -2.01 15.86
N LYS A 139 4.43 -1.86 15.03
CA LYS A 139 4.79 -2.75 13.92
C LYS A 139 6.01 -3.64 14.20
N LEU A 140 6.80 -3.36 15.25
CA LEU A 140 8.08 -4.04 15.48
C LEU A 140 7.89 -5.49 15.88
N ASN A 141 8.48 -6.41 15.08
CA ASN A 141 8.46 -7.86 15.22
C ASN A 141 7.05 -8.47 15.37
N LYS A 142 6.08 -7.85 14.74
CA LYS A 142 4.69 -8.32 14.66
C LYS A 142 3.96 -7.69 13.48
N PHE A 143 2.89 -8.31 13.04
CA PHE A 143 1.94 -7.67 12.14
C PHE A 143 0.94 -6.82 12.92
N CYS A 144 0.92 -5.52 12.64
CA CYS A 144 -0.10 -4.58 13.07
C CYS A 144 -1.24 -4.56 12.06
N ASN A 145 -2.47 -4.84 12.50
CA ASN A 145 -3.63 -4.80 11.64
C ASN A 145 -4.09 -3.35 11.41
N ILE A 146 -3.76 -2.79 10.26
CA ILE A 146 -4.11 -1.42 9.86
C ILE A 146 -5.64 -1.27 9.77
N THR A 147 -6.33 -2.29 9.27
CA THR A 147 -7.79 -2.24 9.03
C THR A 147 -8.63 -2.30 10.31
N GLU A 148 -8.05 -2.56 11.47
CA GLU A 148 -8.74 -2.37 12.77
C GLU A 148 -8.98 -0.88 13.09
N LYS A 149 -8.07 -0.01 12.69
CA LYS A 149 -8.19 1.45 12.88
C LYS A 149 -8.79 2.13 11.65
N LEU A 150 -8.52 1.61 10.46
CA LEU A 150 -8.91 2.15 9.17
C LEU A 150 -9.69 1.08 8.38
N PRO A 151 -10.95 0.78 8.74
CA PRO A 151 -11.72 -0.32 8.18
C PRO A 151 -11.96 -0.14 6.68
N VAL A 152 -11.80 -1.21 5.89
CA VAL A 152 -12.04 -1.23 4.44
C VAL A 152 -13.42 -1.82 4.14
N LYS A 153 -14.12 -1.28 3.14
CA LYS A 153 -15.43 -1.80 2.68
C LYS A 153 -15.26 -3.00 1.73
N GLN A 154 -14.44 -3.96 2.15
CA GLN A 154 -14.19 -5.22 1.47
C GLN A 154 -13.84 -6.30 2.50
N ASP A 155 -14.06 -7.58 2.16
CA ASP A 155 -13.57 -8.72 2.94
C ASP A 155 -12.04 -8.88 2.72
N ALA A 156 -11.31 -7.92 3.24
CA ALA A 156 -9.87 -7.83 3.16
C ALA A 156 -9.27 -7.28 4.45
N LYS A 157 -8.01 -7.62 4.74
CA LYS A 157 -7.25 -7.00 5.82
C LYS A 157 -5.89 -6.53 5.30
N LEU A 158 -5.44 -5.43 5.86
CA LEU A 158 -4.13 -4.84 5.60
C LEU A 158 -3.33 -4.87 6.90
N PHE A 159 -2.15 -5.47 6.85
CA PHE A 159 -1.21 -5.52 7.95
C PHE A 159 0.10 -4.84 7.54
N ALA A 160 0.76 -4.20 8.50
CA ALA A 160 2.14 -3.73 8.34
C ALA A 160 3.01 -4.32 9.45
N GLY A 161 4.26 -4.64 9.14
CA GLY A 161 5.21 -5.17 10.11
C GLY A 161 6.64 -4.74 9.79
N ILE A 162 7.43 -4.47 10.84
CA ILE A 162 8.87 -4.23 10.79
C ILE A 162 9.54 -5.40 11.51
N PHE A 163 10.40 -6.15 10.81
CA PHE A 163 11.02 -7.35 11.35
C PHE A 163 12.54 -7.20 11.41
N THR A 164 13.09 -7.43 12.59
CA THR A 164 14.54 -7.41 12.87
C THR A 164 15.07 -8.78 13.28
N GLU A 165 14.19 -9.77 13.35
CA GLU A 165 14.45 -11.15 13.71
C GLU A 165 13.49 -12.09 12.98
N LYS A 166 13.74 -13.38 13.09
CA LYS A 166 12.86 -14.38 12.48
C LYS A 166 11.49 -14.38 13.12
N TYR A 167 10.47 -14.31 12.27
CA TYR A 167 9.06 -14.30 12.65
C TYR A 167 8.27 -15.32 11.84
N VAL A 168 7.31 -16.00 12.48
CA VAL A 168 6.41 -16.96 11.83
C VAL A 168 4.99 -16.49 12.03
N TYR A 169 4.24 -16.41 10.94
CA TYR A 169 2.84 -16.01 10.93
C TYR A 169 1.98 -17.14 10.34
N ASP A 170 0.97 -17.59 11.09
CA ASP A 170 0.04 -18.62 10.63
C ASP A 170 -0.96 -18.02 9.63
N LEU A 171 -1.06 -18.65 8.47
CA LEU A 171 -1.95 -18.24 7.39
C LEU A 171 -3.24 -19.05 7.41
N ASN A 172 -4.35 -18.41 7.08
CA ASN A 172 -5.59 -19.10 6.80
C ASN A 172 -5.56 -19.62 5.35
N ILE A 173 -5.47 -20.94 5.18
CA ILE A 173 -5.38 -21.60 3.85
C ILE A 173 -6.56 -21.29 2.92
N LYS A 174 -7.69 -20.78 3.45
CA LYS A 174 -8.86 -20.38 2.65
C LYS A 174 -8.76 -18.95 2.10
N ARG A 175 -7.68 -18.25 2.41
CA ARG A 175 -7.46 -16.85 2.01
C ARG A 175 -6.33 -16.76 0.99
N ASN A 176 -6.38 -15.73 0.16
CA ASN A 176 -5.29 -15.32 -0.69
C ASN A 176 -4.47 -14.25 0.03
N TYR A 177 -3.15 -14.30 -0.06
CA TYR A 177 -2.28 -13.29 0.52
C TYR A 177 -1.41 -12.65 -0.55
N TYR A 178 -1.17 -11.36 -0.38
CA TYR A 178 -0.16 -10.62 -1.14
C TYR A 178 0.74 -9.89 -0.17
N LEU A 179 2.05 -10.05 -0.30
CA LEU A 179 3.04 -9.35 0.50
C LEU A 179 3.80 -8.38 -0.39
N TYR A 180 4.09 -7.19 0.12
CA TYR A 180 4.91 -6.19 -0.54
C TYR A 180 6.05 -5.77 0.39
N VAL A 181 7.30 -5.81 -0.10
CA VAL A 181 8.47 -5.35 0.65
C VAL A 181 8.57 -3.84 0.50
N VAL A 182 8.31 -3.12 1.60
CA VAL A 182 8.34 -1.65 1.63
C VAL A 182 9.75 -1.13 1.68
N ASP A 183 10.58 -1.74 2.54
CA ASP A 183 11.97 -1.33 2.77
C ASP A 183 12.82 -2.53 3.22
N GLY A 184 14.11 -2.48 2.89
CA GLY A 184 15.10 -3.50 3.28
C GLY A 184 15.07 -4.77 2.45
N SER A 185 15.67 -5.83 3.00
CA SER A 185 15.71 -7.16 2.39
C SER A 185 15.28 -8.22 3.38
N VAL A 186 14.64 -9.28 2.87
CA VAL A 186 14.01 -10.31 3.70
C VAL A 186 14.02 -11.66 3.00
N ILE A 187 14.12 -12.75 3.76
CA ILE A 187 13.90 -14.12 3.26
C ILE A 187 12.46 -14.51 3.64
N ILE A 188 11.63 -14.75 2.64
CA ILE A 188 10.25 -15.20 2.77
C ILE A 188 10.17 -16.68 2.34
N ASN A 189 9.90 -17.58 3.27
CA ASN A 189 9.80 -19.03 2.98
C ASN A 189 10.97 -19.53 2.07
N ASN A 190 12.21 -19.20 2.44
CA ASN A 190 13.46 -19.46 1.71
C ASN A 190 13.66 -18.68 0.39
N MET A 191 12.81 -17.72 0.07
CA MET A 191 12.96 -16.86 -1.11
C MET A 191 13.53 -15.50 -0.69
N ILE A 192 14.64 -15.07 -1.29
CA ILE A 192 15.20 -13.73 -1.05
C ILE A 192 14.33 -12.71 -1.75
N CYS A 193 13.90 -11.71 -1.00
CA CYS A 193 13.07 -10.59 -1.47
C CYS A 193 13.71 -9.27 -1.04
N GLU A 194 13.53 -8.26 -1.88
CA GLU A 194 14.12 -6.92 -1.71
C GLU A 194 13.04 -5.83 -1.82
N GLU A 195 13.39 -4.62 -1.47
CA GLU A 195 12.50 -3.45 -1.58
C GLU A 195 11.79 -3.41 -2.93
N GLY A 196 10.49 -3.28 -2.91
CA GLY A 196 9.63 -3.22 -4.08
C GLY A 196 9.21 -4.57 -4.66
N ASP A 197 9.71 -5.69 -4.14
CA ASP A 197 9.22 -7.02 -4.52
C ASP A 197 7.79 -7.24 -4.02
N GLY A 198 6.98 -7.85 -4.89
CA GLY A 198 5.63 -8.31 -4.54
C GLY A 198 5.57 -9.83 -4.54
N ILE A 199 4.91 -10.42 -3.57
CA ILE A 199 4.83 -11.87 -3.39
C ILE A 199 3.38 -12.31 -3.25
N SER A 200 2.85 -13.07 -4.20
CA SER A 200 1.55 -13.72 -4.07
C SER A 200 1.68 -15.06 -3.36
N ILE A 201 0.78 -15.33 -2.41
CA ILE A 201 0.82 -16.51 -1.55
C ILE A 201 -0.57 -17.17 -1.53
N LYS A 202 -0.62 -18.45 -1.89
CA LYS A 202 -1.82 -19.30 -1.86
C LYS A 202 -1.47 -20.69 -1.33
N ASP A 203 -2.44 -21.33 -0.68
CA ASP A 203 -2.31 -22.72 -0.22
C ASP A 203 -1.09 -22.96 0.66
N GLU A 204 -0.71 -21.96 1.47
CA GLU A 204 0.35 -22.04 2.47
C GLU A 204 -0.25 -21.94 3.88
N LEU A 205 0.35 -22.66 4.80
CA LEU A 205 -0.08 -22.65 6.20
C LEU A 205 0.67 -21.62 7.03
N GLN A 206 1.90 -21.29 6.63
CA GLN A 206 2.76 -20.39 7.37
C GLN A 206 3.56 -19.48 6.45
N LEU A 207 3.74 -18.26 6.91
CA LEU A 207 4.65 -17.27 6.36
C LEU A 207 5.84 -17.16 7.32
N VAL A 208 7.01 -17.57 6.84
CA VAL A 208 8.27 -17.44 7.58
C VAL A 208 9.02 -16.23 7.05
N ILE A 209 9.25 -15.27 7.92
CA ILE A 209 9.96 -14.02 7.66
C ILE A 209 11.30 -14.09 8.39
N ASP A 210 12.39 -13.86 7.69
CA ASP A 210 13.74 -13.82 8.28
C ASP A 210 14.49 -12.61 7.72
N SER A 211 14.78 -11.63 8.58
CA SER A 211 15.44 -10.39 8.20
C SER A 211 16.26 -9.82 9.35
N LYS A 212 17.27 -9.03 9.01
CA LYS A 212 17.97 -8.17 9.98
C LYS A 212 17.23 -6.85 10.20
N GLU A 213 16.60 -6.32 9.17
CA GLU A 213 15.66 -5.21 9.22
C GLU A 213 14.92 -5.13 7.88
N CYS A 214 13.60 -5.19 7.93
CA CYS A 214 12.74 -4.91 6.78
C CYS A 214 11.40 -4.38 7.24
N GLU A 215 10.72 -3.64 6.37
CA GLU A 215 9.31 -3.28 6.53
C GLU A 215 8.50 -3.93 5.41
N ILE A 216 7.40 -4.58 5.76
CA ILE A 216 6.51 -5.26 4.81
C ILE A 216 5.05 -4.93 5.08
N ILE A 217 4.26 -4.93 4.02
CA ILE A 217 2.82 -4.90 4.07
C ILE A 217 2.29 -6.26 3.62
N LEU A 218 1.34 -6.81 4.37
CA LEU A 218 0.66 -8.06 4.06
C LEU A 218 -0.83 -7.80 3.88
N PHE A 219 -1.37 -8.24 2.76
CA PHE A 219 -2.79 -8.23 2.43
C PHE A 219 -3.35 -9.64 2.65
N GLU A 220 -4.43 -9.77 3.44
CA GLU A 220 -5.28 -10.94 3.50
C GLU A 220 -6.53 -10.66 2.68
N LEU A 221 -6.75 -11.43 1.61
CA LEU A 221 -7.77 -11.22 0.60
C LEU A 221 -8.69 -12.46 0.49
N ARG A 222 -9.88 -12.29 -0.09
CA ARG A 222 -10.80 -13.39 -0.35
C ARG A 222 -10.38 -14.27 -1.56
#